data_416270912fef8a2fe2e622e499bc0ac3
#
_entry.id   416270912fef8a2fe2e622e499bc0ac3
#
_cell.length_a   1.000
_cell.length_b   1.000
_cell.length_c   1.000
_cell.angle_alpha   90.00
_cell.angle_beta   90.00
_cell.angle_gamma   90.00
#
_symmetry.space_group_name_H-M   'P 1'
#
loop_
_entity.id
_entity.type
_entity.pdbx_description
1 polymer ?
#
loop_
_entity_poly.entity_id
_entity_poly.type
_entity_poly.pdbx_seq_one_letter_code
_entity_poly.pdbx_strand_id
1 'polypeptide(L)'
;MEHKETEENAMKKYTDMSLQERQAEYAAVKAKFEQLKGMGLSLNMARGKPSKVQLDLVTPIFGLLTKPEDFVSDGIDVRNYGEVAGIPAARRLFADILGCKPEQVFVGGNASLQLMYDAVSKAFTNGLLHSEKPWCKLDKVKWICPVPGYDRHFKVTESFGVEMISVPMTADGPDMDQVEALIKDPAVKGMWNVPKYSNPEGVIYSAATIDRLAKMKPAAPD
;
A
#
# COMPACT_ATOMS: atom_id res chain seq x y z
N MET A 1 -25.62 -6.58 20.18
CA MET A 1 -25.90 -7.54 19.11
C MET A 1 -24.67 -8.42 19.01
N GLU A 2 -24.78 -9.61 19.57
CA GLU A 2 -23.70 -10.60 19.64
C GLU A 2 -23.43 -11.15 18.25
N HIS A 3 -22.20 -10.96 17.77
CA HIS A 3 -21.67 -11.69 16.62
C HIS A 3 -21.48 -13.14 17.08
N LYS A 4 -22.40 -14.02 16.68
CA LYS A 4 -22.16 -15.45 16.70
C LYS A 4 -21.04 -15.73 15.71
N GLU A 5 -19.86 -16.04 16.23
CA GLU A 5 -18.80 -16.73 15.48
C GLU A 5 -19.40 -18.03 14.95
N THR A 6 -19.61 -18.09 13.65
CA THR A 6 -19.86 -19.34 12.95
C THR A 6 -18.54 -20.11 12.99
N GLU A 7 -18.51 -21.24 13.71
CA GLU A 7 -17.44 -22.23 13.59
C GLU A 7 -17.28 -22.55 12.11
N GLU A 8 -16.22 -22.06 11.50
CA GLU A 8 -15.78 -22.48 10.18
C GLU A 8 -15.50 -23.98 10.28
N ASN A 9 -16.31 -24.75 9.59
CA ASN A 9 -16.15 -26.19 9.42
C ASN A 9 -14.82 -26.39 8.69
N ALA A 10 -13.72 -26.58 9.43
CA ALA A 10 -12.39 -26.73 8.88
C ALA A 10 -12.41 -27.92 7.89
N MET A 11 -12.38 -27.61 6.60
CA MET A 11 -12.39 -28.63 5.54
C MET A 11 -11.23 -29.60 5.78
N LYS A 12 -11.54 -30.89 5.84
CA LYS A 12 -10.56 -31.96 5.93
C LYS A 12 -9.57 -31.85 4.77
N LYS A 13 -8.29 -31.94 5.06
CA LYS A 13 -7.27 -31.87 4.00
C LYS A 13 -7.45 -33.03 3.02
N TYR A 14 -7.23 -32.79 1.74
CA TYR A 14 -7.34 -33.85 0.72
C TYR A 14 -6.41 -35.03 0.98
N THR A 15 -5.27 -34.80 1.63
CA THR A 15 -4.33 -35.85 2.08
C THR A 15 -4.94 -36.81 3.10
N ASP A 16 -5.88 -36.31 3.90
CA ASP A 16 -6.49 -37.02 5.03
C ASP A 16 -7.84 -37.66 4.66
N MET A 17 -8.29 -37.47 3.42
CA MET A 17 -9.51 -38.03 2.88
C MET A 17 -9.28 -39.42 2.32
N SER A 18 -10.26 -40.32 2.52
CA SER A 18 -10.32 -41.60 1.84
C SER A 18 -10.54 -41.41 0.33
N LEU A 19 -10.31 -42.45 -0.45
CA LEU A 19 -10.54 -42.42 -1.89
C LEU A 19 -12.01 -42.09 -2.21
N GLN A 20 -12.95 -42.64 -1.48
CA GLN A 20 -14.36 -42.39 -1.67
C GLN A 20 -14.76 -40.93 -1.37
N GLU A 21 -14.22 -40.35 -0.28
CA GLU A 21 -14.43 -38.93 0.07
C GLU A 21 -13.86 -38.01 -1.03
N ARG A 22 -12.65 -38.29 -1.51
CA ARG A 22 -12.03 -37.50 -2.60
C ARG A 22 -12.81 -37.58 -3.91
N GLN A 23 -13.36 -38.76 -4.25
CA GLN A 23 -14.20 -38.93 -5.42
C GLN A 23 -15.52 -38.16 -5.31
N ALA A 24 -16.14 -38.15 -4.14
CA ALA A 24 -17.37 -37.41 -3.89
C ALA A 24 -17.12 -35.90 -3.97
N GLU A 25 -16.04 -35.41 -3.34
CA GLU A 25 -15.63 -34.01 -3.38
C GLU A 25 -15.30 -33.58 -4.81
N TYR A 26 -14.51 -34.37 -5.54
CA TYR A 26 -14.23 -34.10 -6.95
C TYR A 26 -15.50 -33.97 -7.80
N ALA A 27 -16.47 -34.87 -7.61
CA ALA A 27 -17.72 -34.80 -8.33
C ALA A 27 -18.51 -33.52 -8.01
N ALA A 28 -18.57 -33.14 -6.73
CA ALA A 28 -19.22 -31.89 -6.30
C ALA A 28 -18.55 -30.63 -6.86
N VAL A 29 -17.24 -30.53 -6.77
CA VAL A 29 -16.46 -29.40 -7.31
C VAL A 29 -16.58 -29.33 -8.83
N LYS A 30 -16.54 -30.49 -9.52
CA LYS A 30 -16.70 -30.56 -10.98
C LYS A 30 -18.09 -30.09 -11.41
N ALA A 31 -19.15 -30.54 -10.72
CA ALA A 31 -20.51 -30.08 -10.99
C ALA A 31 -20.65 -28.56 -10.85
N LYS A 32 -20.10 -28.00 -9.78
CA LYS A 32 -20.10 -26.55 -9.55
C LYS A 32 -19.30 -25.80 -10.64
N PHE A 33 -18.16 -26.34 -11.06
CA PHE A 33 -17.36 -25.76 -12.16
C PHE A 33 -18.15 -25.74 -13.48
N GLU A 34 -18.81 -26.84 -13.85
CA GLU A 34 -19.60 -26.91 -15.08
C GLU A 34 -20.83 -25.99 -15.02
N GLN A 35 -21.46 -25.85 -13.84
CA GLN A 35 -22.51 -24.88 -13.63
C GLN A 35 -22.04 -23.44 -13.89
N LEU A 36 -20.92 -23.03 -13.27
CA LEU A 36 -20.34 -21.69 -13.46
C LEU A 36 -19.93 -21.43 -14.89
N LYS A 37 -19.34 -22.44 -15.56
CA LYS A 37 -18.96 -22.38 -16.96
C LYS A 37 -20.20 -22.19 -17.85
N GLY A 38 -21.31 -22.89 -17.55
CA GLY A 38 -22.56 -22.75 -18.26
C GLY A 38 -23.25 -21.39 -18.13
N MET A 39 -22.87 -20.60 -17.13
CA MET A 39 -23.42 -19.24 -16.94
C MET A 39 -22.89 -18.23 -17.96
N GLY A 40 -21.89 -18.56 -18.76
CA GLY A 40 -21.32 -17.67 -19.78
C GLY A 40 -20.73 -16.39 -19.22
N LEU A 41 -20.22 -16.41 -17.98
CA LEU A 41 -19.67 -15.22 -17.31
C LEU A 41 -18.41 -14.71 -18.03
N SER A 42 -18.39 -13.40 -18.28
CA SER A 42 -17.22 -12.68 -18.78
C SER A 42 -16.69 -11.75 -17.69
N LEU A 43 -15.91 -12.31 -16.77
CA LEU A 43 -15.36 -11.59 -15.63
C LEU A 43 -13.89 -11.23 -15.86
N ASN A 44 -13.55 -9.95 -15.66
CA ASN A 44 -12.18 -9.49 -15.74
C ASN A 44 -11.64 -9.29 -14.31
N MET A 45 -10.73 -10.15 -13.91
CA MET A 45 -10.08 -10.11 -12.59
C MET A 45 -8.64 -9.55 -12.67
N ALA A 46 -8.20 -9.07 -13.84
CA ALA A 46 -6.82 -8.63 -14.04
C ALA A 46 -6.49 -7.32 -13.30
N ARG A 47 -7.50 -6.49 -13.00
CA ARG A 47 -7.31 -5.22 -12.28
C ARG A 47 -8.52 -4.88 -11.42
N GLY A 48 -8.26 -4.53 -10.16
CA GLY A 48 -9.25 -3.88 -9.29
C GLY A 48 -9.51 -2.44 -9.78
N LYS A 49 -10.69 -2.20 -10.37
CA LYS A 49 -11.15 -0.87 -10.78
C LYS A 49 -12.52 -0.62 -10.18
N PRO A 50 -12.83 0.63 -9.79
CA PRO A 50 -14.20 0.98 -9.43
C PRO A 50 -15.17 0.62 -10.55
N SER A 51 -16.32 0.06 -10.19
CA SER A 51 -17.40 -0.23 -11.13
C SER A 51 -18.02 1.07 -11.66
N LYS A 52 -18.77 0.97 -12.79
CA LYS A 52 -19.51 2.13 -13.32
C LYS A 52 -20.43 2.76 -12.26
N VAL A 53 -21.12 1.95 -11.48
CA VAL A 53 -22.04 2.45 -10.42
C VAL A 53 -21.26 3.26 -9.37
N GLN A 54 -20.07 2.81 -8.96
CA GLN A 54 -19.22 3.55 -8.03
C GLN A 54 -18.70 4.85 -8.63
N LEU A 55 -18.33 4.85 -9.91
CA LEU A 55 -17.90 6.07 -10.61
C LEU A 55 -19.06 7.07 -10.78
N ASP A 56 -20.26 6.58 -11.06
CA ASP A 56 -21.43 7.44 -11.21
C ASP A 56 -21.78 8.18 -9.89
N LEU A 57 -21.46 7.61 -8.71
CA LEU A 57 -21.64 8.26 -7.41
C LEU A 57 -20.83 9.55 -7.26
N VAL A 58 -19.66 9.63 -7.88
CA VAL A 58 -18.77 10.80 -7.78
C VAL A 58 -18.95 11.78 -8.95
N THR A 59 -19.71 11.42 -9.98
CA THR A 59 -19.96 12.27 -11.15
C THR A 59 -20.47 13.69 -10.79
N PRO A 60 -21.38 13.88 -9.79
CA PRO A 60 -21.84 15.20 -9.42
C PRO A 60 -20.74 16.17 -8.96
N ILE A 61 -19.57 15.68 -8.54
CA ILE A 61 -18.44 16.53 -8.11
C ILE A 61 -17.97 17.48 -9.23
N PHE A 62 -18.09 17.06 -10.49
CA PHE A 62 -17.70 17.87 -11.65
C PHE A 62 -18.61 19.07 -11.90
N GLY A 63 -19.78 19.11 -11.26
CA GLY A 63 -20.72 20.22 -11.33
C GLY A 63 -20.69 21.16 -10.12
N LEU A 64 -19.78 20.96 -9.15
CA LEU A 64 -19.73 21.76 -7.93
C LEU A 64 -19.09 23.13 -8.14
N LEU A 65 -18.14 23.27 -9.05
CA LEU A 65 -17.40 24.49 -9.31
C LEU A 65 -17.91 25.12 -10.60
N THR A 66 -18.87 26.05 -10.50
CA THR A 66 -19.57 26.63 -11.64
C THR A 66 -19.38 28.12 -11.78
N LYS A 67 -19.01 28.81 -10.71
CA LYS A 67 -18.84 30.27 -10.64
C LYS A 67 -17.41 30.61 -10.21
N PRO A 68 -16.91 31.81 -10.58
CA PRO A 68 -15.56 32.23 -10.20
C PRO A 68 -15.28 32.14 -8.70
N GLU A 69 -16.24 32.47 -7.85
CA GLU A 69 -16.13 32.41 -6.40
C GLU A 69 -15.98 30.99 -5.84
N ASP A 70 -16.48 29.97 -6.54
CA ASP A 70 -16.34 28.56 -6.14
C ASP A 70 -14.87 28.09 -6.21
N PHE A 71 -14.04 28.80 -6.95
CA PHE A 71 -12.62 28.50 -7.07
C PHE A 71 -11.73 29.24 -6.06
N VAL A 72 -12.33 29.90 -5.07
CA VAL A 72 -11.57 30.61 -4.02
C VAL A 72 -11.69 29.85 -2.69
N SER A 73 -10.57 29.44 -2.12
CA SER A 73 -10.47 28.76 -0.83
C SER A 73 -9.44 29.47 0.04
N ASP A 74 -9.84 29.88 1.26
CA ASP A 74 -8.99 30.65 2.19
C ASP A 74 -8.38 31.92 1.56
N GLY A 75 -9.11 32.56 0.65
CA GLY A 75 -8.65 33.75 -0.10
C GLY A 75 -7.71 33.44 -1.28
N ILE A 76 -7.46 32.18 -1.56
CA ILE A 76 -6.59 31.71 -2.64
C ILE A 76 -7.43 31.26 -3.82
N ASP A 77 -7.18 31.81 -5.00
CA ASP A 77 -7.78 31.32 -6.25
C ASP A 77 -7.04 30.04 -6.68
N VAL A 78 -7.72 28.89 -6.54
CA VAL A 78 -7.13 27.56 -6.80
C VAL A 78 -6.81 27.30 -8.28
N ARG A 79 -7.24 28.19 -9.18
CA ARG A 79 -6.86 28.13 -10.61
C ARG A 79 -5.47 28.67 -10.86
N ASN A 80 -4.88 29.33 -9.86
CA ASN A 80 -3.53 29.89 -9.95
C ASN A 80 -2.50 28.99 -9.27
N TYR A 81 -1.23 29.23 -9.51
CA TYR A 81 -0.11 28.53 -8.87
C TYR A 81 0.38 29.28 -7.62
N GLY A 82 1.22 28.64 -6.82
CA GLY A 82 1.89 29.26 -5.66
C GLY A 82 1.88 28.40 -4.41
N GLU A 83 0.85 27.58 -4.20
CA GLU A 83 0.70 26.73 -3.03
C GLU A 83 1.49 25.41 -3.19
N VAL A 84 2.79 25.47 -3.03
CA VAL A 84 3.72 24.34 -3.29
C VAL A 84 3.36 23.09 -2.46
N ALA A 85 2.94 23.27 -1.20
CA ALA A 85 2.57 22.16 -0.33
C ALA A 85 1.11 21.75 -0.45
N GLY A 86 0.33 22.40 -1.32
CA GLY A 86 -1.11 22.28 -1.45
C GLY A 86 -1.88 23.35 -0.65
N ILE A 87 -3.09 23.69 -1.11
CA ILE A 87 -3.92 24.70 -0.46
C ILE A 87 -4.23 24.33 1.00
N PRO A 88 -4.36 25.33 1.89
CA PRO A 88 -4.58 25.08 3.33
C PRO A 88 -5.80 24.19 3.61
N ALA A 89 -6.91 24.38 2.89
CA ALA A 89 -8.10 23.54 3.06
C ALA A 89 -7.84 22.06 2.76
N ALA A 90 -7.11 21.74 1.68
CA ALA A 90 -6.76 20.37 1.37
C ALA A 90 -5.80 19.77 2.40
N ARG A 91 -4.81 20.53 2.86
CA ARG A 91 -3.89 20.11 3.92
C ARG A 91 -4.61 19.80 5.23
N ARG A 92 -5.56 20.64 5.65
CA ARG A 92 -6.41 20.37 6.83
C ARG A 92 -7.23 19.09 6.66
N LEU A 93 -7.91 18.93 5.52
CA LEU A 93 -8.74 17.75 5.25
C LEU A 93 -7.91 16.45 5.36
N PHE A 94 -6.76 16.41 4.72
CA PHE A 94 -5.91 15.22 4.78
C PHE A 94 -5.21 15.05 6.14
N ALA A 95 -4.92 16.13 6.85
CA ALA A 95 -4.41 16.06 8.22
C ALA A 95 -5.41 15.37 9.17
N ASP A 96 -6.70 15.72 9.06
CA ASP A 96 -7.77 15.08 9.84
C ASP A 96 -7.89 13.58 9.51
N ILE A 97 -7.84 13.22 8.23
CA ILE A 97 -7.90 11.81 7.77
C ILE A 97 -6.69 11.02 8.27
N LEU A 98 -5.50 11.63 8.26
CA LEU A 98 -4.24 10.98 8.65
C LEU A 98 -3.97 11.03 10.16
N GLY A 99 -4.71 11.83 10.91
CA GLY A 99 -4.47 12.04 12.36
C GLY A 99 -3.16 12.78 12.65
N CYS A 100 -2.78 13.74 11.81
CA CYS A 100 -1.55 14.53 11.95
C CYS A 100 -1.85 16.04 11.85
N LYS A 101 -0.80 16.88 11.94
CA LYS A 101 -0.95 18.33 11.80
C LYS A 101 -0.93 18.74 10.32
N PRO A 102 -1.67 19.82 9.92
CA PRO A 102 -1.66 20.31 8.53
C PRO A 102 -0.26 20.65 8.00
N GLU A 103 0.65 21.10 8.89
CA GLU A 103 2.04 21.43 8.53
C GLU A 103 2.85 20.18 8.11
N GLN A 104 2.41 18.99 8.51
CA GLN A 104 3.03 17.71 8.17
C GLN A 104 2.48 17.12 6.86
N VAL A 105 1.49 17.78 6.24
CA VAL A 105 0.85 17.31 5.00
C VAL A 105 1.41 18.07 3.80
N PHE A 106 1.86 17.31 2.82
CA PHE A 106 2.17 17.79 1.48
C PHE A 106 1.21 17.13 0.49
N VAL A 107 0.42 17.94 -0.21
CA VAL A 107 -0.55 17.45 -1.20
C VAL A 107 0.10 17.45 -2.57
N GLY A 108 0.40 16.26 -3.05
CA GLY A 108 0.98 16.05 -4.39
C GLY A 108 -0.08 15.66 -5.42
N GLY A 109 0.37 15.03 -6.50
CA GLY A 109 -0.51 14.50 -7.54
C GLY A 109 -1.30 13.27 -7.07
N ASN A 110 -2.22 12.80 -7.90
CA ASN A 110 -3.10 11.67 -7.61
C ASN A 110 -2.46 10.28 -7.77
N ALA A 111 -1.21 10.21 -8.18
CA ALA A 111 -0.48 8.95 -8.39
C ALA A 111 0.53 8.72 -7.26
N SER A 112 0.20 7.84 -6.30
CA SER A 112 1.08 7.52 -5.18
C SER A 112 2.45 6.99 -5.62
N LEU A 113 2.51 6.21 -6.71
CA LEU A 113 3.79 5.73 -7.26
C LEU A 113 4.69 6.88 -7.74
N GLN A 114 4.12 7.98 -8.25
CA GLN A 114 4.90 9.16 -8.62
C GLN A 114 5.51 9.80 -7.38
N LEU A 115 4.74 9.96 -6.31
CA LEU A 115 5.25 10.53 -5.04
C LEU A 115 6.33 9.65 -4.42
N MET A 116 6.17 8.32 -4.48
CA MET A 116 7.20 7.36 -4.03
C MET A 116 8.48 7.48 -4.86
N TYR A 117 8.33 7.55 -6.18
CA TYR A 117 9.46 7.74 -7.09
C TYR A 117 10.18 9.07 -6.81
N ASP A 118 9.45 10.16 -6.65
CA ASP A 118 10.01 11.49 -6.37
C ASP A 118 10.78 11.50 -5.04
N ALA A 119 10.24 10.84 -4.00
CA ALA A 119 10.92 10.73 -2.71
C ALA A 119 12.25 9.97 -2.82
N VAL A 120 12.24 8.78 -3.46
CA VAL A 120 13.44 7.98 -3.67
C VAL A 120 14.44 8.72 -4.59
N SER A 121 13.95 9.35 -5.66
CA SER A 121 14.78 10.14 -6.59
C SER A 121 15.50 11.27 -5.88
N LYS A 122 14.82 12.02 -5.00
CA LYS A 122 15.44 13.09 -4.21
C LYS A 122 16.51 12.56 -3.27
N ALA A 123 16.21 11.47 -2.55
CA ALA A 123 17.21 10.84 -1.69
C ALA A 123 18.44 10.39 -2.49
N PHE A 124 18.20 9.83 -3.67
CA PHE A 124 19.25 9.31 -4.55
C PHE A 124 20.12 10.42 -5.15
N THR A 125 19.51 11.52 -5.61
CA THR A 125 20.23 12.61 -6.32
C THR A 125 20.73 13.71 -5.39
N ASN A 126 20.01 14.05 -4.33
CA ASN A 126 20.31 15.19 -3.46
C ASN A 126 20.64 14.78 -2.02
N GLY A 127 20.19 13.60 -1.57
CA GLY A 127 20.18 13.20 -0.17
C GLY A 127 18.94 13.69 0.57
N LEU A 128 18.72 13.18 1.76
CA LEU A 128 17.68 13.59 2.71
C LEU A 128 18.25 14.54 3.77
N LEU A 129 17.42 14.99 4.71
CA LEU A 129 17.78 15.98 5.73
C LEU A 129 19.04 15.62 6.54
N HIS A 130 19.24 14.34 6.81
CA HIS A 130 20.36 13.84 7.62
C HIS A 130 21.41 13.07 6.78
N SER A 131 21.30 13.08 5.45
CA SER A 131 22.27 12.42 4.59
C SER A 131 23.57 13.20 4.56
N GLU A 132 24.70 12.55 4.83
CA GLU A 132 26.03 13.13 4.64
C GLU A 132 26.33 13.40 3.15
N LYS A 133 25.82 12.53 2.28
CA LYS A 133 25.94 12.63 0.82
C LYS A 133 24.73 11.96 0.14
N PRO A 134 24.40 12.34 -1.11
CA PRO A 134 23.36 11.69 -1.88
C PRO A 134 23.57 10.18 -1.99
N TRP A 135 22.48 9.39 -2.00
CA TRP A 135 22.59 7.92 -2.06
C TRP A 135 23.31 7.41 -3.30
N CYS A 136 23.24 8.11 -4.44
CA CYS A 136 24.00 7.76 -5.64
C CYS A 136 25.52 7.80 -5.47
N LYS A 137 26.03 8.41 -4.39
CA LYS A 137 27.46 8.46 -4.03
C LYS A 137 27.83 7.47 -2.94
N LEU A 138 26.91 6.63 -2.51
CA LEU A 138 27.17 5.53 -1.59
C LEU A 138 27.59 4.29 -2.37
N ASP A 139 28.46 3.49 -1.80
CA ASP A 139 28.92 2.25 -2.42
C ASP A 139 27.76 1.26 -2.59
N LYS A 140 26.81 1.27 -1.65
CA LYS A 140 25.66 0.39 -1.65
C LYS A 140 24.47 1.03 -0.97
N VAL A 141 23.29 0.83 -1.56
CA VAL A 141 21.99 1.16 -0.97
C VAL A 141 21.13 -0.09 -1.00
N LYS A 142 20.50 -0.40 0.13
CA LYS A 142 19.62 -1.54 0.30
C LYS A 142 18.23 -1.09 0.75
N TRP A 143 17.21 -1.89 0.39
CA TRP A 143 15.83 -1.62 0.72
C TRP A 143 15.09 -2.88 1.13
N ILE A 144 14.34 -2.84 2.22
CA ILE A 144 13.56 -3.97 2.71
C ILE A 144 12.23 -4.02 1.97
N CYS A 145 11.91 -5.19 1.44
CA CYS A 145 10.73 -5.48 0.65
C CYS A 145 9.93 -6.62 1.30
N PRO A 146 8.86 -6.34 2.05
CA PRO A 146 7.98 -7.39 2.55
C PRO A 146 7.31 -8.13 1.39
N VAL A 147 7.37 -9.46 1.41
CA VAL A 147 6.82 -10.34 0.36
C VAL A 147 5.91 -11.42 0.96
N PRO A 148 4.75 -11.71 0.34
CA PRO A 148 4.19 -11.06 -0.86
C PRO A 148 3.93 -9.57 -0.68
N GLY A 149 4.17 -8.76 -1.73
CA GLY A 149 4.00 -7.31 -1.70
C GLY A 149 3.65 -6.76 -3.09
N TYR A 150 3.39 -5.46 -3.17
CA TYR A 150 3.04 -4.85 -4.44
C TYR A 150 4.30 -4.58 -5.28
N ASP A 151 4.44 -5.30 -6.37
CA ASP A 151 5.63 -5.30 -7.25
C ASP A 151 6.00 -3.92 -7.80
N ARG A 152 5.02 -3.00 -7.95
CA ARG A 152 5.24 -1.64 -8.44
C ARG A 152 6.05 -0.79 -7.46
N HIS A 153 5.88 -1.01 -6.15
CA HIS A 153 6.72 -0.37 -5.14
C HIS A 153 8.17 -0.82 -5.31
N PHE A 154 8.39 -2.12 -5.50
CA PHE A 154 9.73 -2.69 -5.68
C PHE A 154 10.41 -2.14 -6.95
N LYS A 155 9.63 -1.96 -8.03
CA LYS A 155 10.13 -1.36 -9.28
C LYS A 155 10.63 0.07 -9.11
N VAL A 156 10.09 0.84 -8.18
CA VAL A 156 10.61 2.19 -7.88
C VAL A 156 12.06 2.09 -7.41
N THR A 157 12.34 1.30 -6.37
CA THR A 157 13.70 1.14 -5.84
C THR A 157 14.63 0.41 -6.80
N GLU A 158 14.15 -0.61 -7.49
CA GLU A 158 14.92 -1.34 -8.49
C GLU A 158 15.43 -0.44 -9.62
N SER A 159 14.62 0.55 -10.05
CA SER A 159 14.98 1.47 -11.14
C SER A 159 16.20 2.35 -10.82
N PHE A 160 16.54 2.49 -9.55
CA PHE A 160 17.75 3.20 -9.08
C PHE A 160 18.94 2.26 -8.80
N GLY A 161 18.82 0.97 -9.12
CA GLY A 161 19.87 -0.01 -8.82
C GLY A 161 20.01 -0.35 -7.33
N VAL A 162 18.99 -0.07 -6.52
CA VAL A 162 18.96 -0.39 -5.10
C VAL A 162 18.85 -1.89 -4.90
N GLU A 163 19.66 -2.47 -4.02
CA GLU A 163 19.56 -3.88 -3.63
C GLU A 163 18.32 -4.11 -2.77
N MET A 164 17.42 -4.95 -3.24
CA MET A 164 16.20 -5.28 -2.54
C MET A 164 16.38 -6.54 -1.68
N ILE A 165 15.98 -6.45 -0.41
CA ILE A 165 16.02 -7.55 0.54
C ILE A 165 14.60 -7.99 0.84
N SER A 166 14.24 -9.21 0.45
CA SER A 166 12.93 -9.77 0.75
C SER A 166 12.82 -10.19 2.20
N VAL A 167 11.72 -9.82 2.86
CA VAL A 167 11.35 -10.25 4.21
C VAL A 167 9.95 -10.87 4.14
N PRO A 168 9.71 -12.05 4.74
CA PRO A 168 8.39 -12.68 4.72
C PRO A 168 7.30 -11.82 5.36
N MET A 169 6.11 -11.82 4.76
CA MET A 169 4.90 -11.35 5.42
C MET A 169 4.34 -12.45 6.32
N THR A 170 3.78 -12.05 7.45
CA THR A 170 3.04 -12.87 8.39
C THR A 170 1.58 -12.38 8.50
N ALA A 171 0.74 -13.06 9.26
CA ALA A 171 -0.62 -12.59 9.51
C ALA A 171 -0.69 -11.22 10.21
N ASP A 172 0.38 -10.82 10.91
CA ASP A 172 0.49 -9.58 11.68
C ASP A 172 1.27 -8.47 10.97
N GLY A 173 1.76 -8.70 9.76
CA GLY A 173 2.64 -7.80 9.03
C GLY A 173 3.97 -8.45 8.65
N PRO A 174 5.03 -7.68 8.34
CA PRO A 174 6.34 -8.25 8.03
C PRO A 174 6.97 -8.96 9.24
N ASP A 175 7.84 -9.93 8.99
CA ASP A 175 8.66 -10.55 10.02
C ASP A 175 9.59 -9.50 10.65
N MET A 176 9.17 -8.97 11.77
CA MET A 176 9.87 -7.87 12.44
C MET A 176 11.22 -8.29 13.04
N ASP A 177 11.44 -9.55 13.34
CA ASP A 177 12.74 -10.02 13.85
C ASP A 177 13.79 -9.91 12.75
N GLN A 178 13.43 -10.27 11.52
CA GLN A 178 14.30 -10.10 10.36
C GLN A 178 14.48 -8.61 10.03
N VAL A 179 13.42 -7.80 10.06
CA VAL A 179 13.51 -6.35 9.82
C VAL A 179 14.48 -5.70 10.81
N GLU A 180 14.33 -5.95 12.11
CA GLU A 180 15.18 -5.36 13.15
C GLU A 180 16.63 -5.84 13.08
N ALA A 181 16.88 -7.03 12.54
CA ALA A 181 18.24 -7.49 12.25
C ALA A 181 18.85 -6.74 11.07
N LEU A 182 18.09 -6.55 10.00
CA LEU A 182 18.54 -5.93 8.76
C LEU A 182 18.83 -4.42 8.90
N ILE A 183 18.05 -3.67 9.68
CA ILE A 183 18.26 -2.24 9.89
C ILE A 183 19.56 -1.90 10.68
N LYS A 184 20.27 -2.89 11.19
CA LYS A 184 21.61 -2.72 11.78
C LYS A 184 22.69 -2.50 10.73
N ASP A 185 22.40 -2.79 9.46
CA ASP A 185 23.26 -2.45 8.33
C ASP A 185 22.98 -1.01 7.88
N PRO A 186 23.96 -0.09 7.96
CA PRO A 186 23.76 1.31 7.56
C PRO A 186 23.50 1.51 6.05
N ALA A 187 23.70 0.48 5.24
CA ALA A 187 23.32 0.49 3.83
C ALA A 187 21.80 0.33 3.61
N VAL A 188 21.05 -0.16 4.61
CA VAL A 188 19.59 -0.28 4.56
C VAL A 188 18.98 1.10 4.82
N LYS A 189 18.45 1.70 3.76
CA LYS A 189 17.95 3.09 3.77
C LYS A 189 16.43 3.20 3.89
N GLY A 190 15.71 2.12 3.72
CA GLY A 190 14.27 2.17 3.80
C GLY A 190 13.58 0.81 3.66
N MET A 191 12.26 0.89 3.76
CA MET A 191 11.37 -0.26 3.69
C MET A 191 10.04 0.15 3.05
N TRP A 192 9.51 -0.68 2.17
CA TRP A 192 8.13 -0.50 1.70
C TRP A 192 7.14 -1.07 2.73
N ASN A 193 6.13 -0.28 3.08
CA ASN A 193 5.08 -0.69 4.01
C ASN A 193 3.69 -0.37 3.48
N VAL A 194 2.76 -1.31 3.63
CA VAL A 194 1.33 -1.13 3.37
C VAL A 194 0.57 -1.65 4.60
N PRO A 195 0.48 -0.84 5.69
CA PRO A 195 0.00 -1.32 6.99
C PRO A 195 -1.47 -1.67 7.03
N LYS A 196 -2.29 -1.16 6.11
CA LYS A 196 -3.72 -1.45 6.03
C LYS A 196 -4.05 -2.04 4.68
N TYR A 197 -4.64 -3.24 4.72
CA TYR A 197 -5.09 -3.97 3.52
C TYR A 197 -3.97 -4.14 2.49
N SER A 198 -2.88 -4.77 2.90
CA SER A 198 -1.70 -4.98 2.05
C SER A 198 -2.06 -5.64 0.72
N ASN A 199 -1.33 -5.29 -0.32
CA ASN A 199 -1.51 -5.88 -1.65
C ASN A 199 -0.36 -6.88 -1.92
N PRO A 200 -0.64 -8.18 -2.19
CA PRO A 200 -1.95 -8.76 -2.57
C PRO A 200 -2.76 -9.38 -1.42
N GLU A 201 -2.23 -9.56 -0.24
CA GLU A 201 -2.81 -10.46 0.78
C GLU A 201 -3.92 -9.83 1.63
N GLY A 202 -4.06 -8.50 1.63
CA GLY A 202 -5.05 -7.81 2.46
C GLY A 202 -4.72 -7.75 3.95
N VAL A 203 -3.50 -8.10 4.35
CA VAL A 203 -3.06 -8.09 5.75
C VAL A 203 -3.14 -6.68 6.34
N ILE A 204 -3.63 -6.59 7.58
CA ILE A 204 -3.56 -5.38 8.41
C ILE A 204 -2.50 -5.64 9.48
N TYR A 205 -1.52 -4.75 9.56
CA TYR A 205 -0.46 -4.89 10.57
C TYR A 205 -1.04 -4.79 11.98
N SER A 206 -0.62 -5.69 12.85
CA SER A 206 -1.02 -5.64 14.26
C SER A 206 -0.48 -4.39 14.97
N ALA A 207 -1.12 -4.00 16.06
CA ALA A 207 -0.64 -2.89 16.89
C ALA A 207 0.80 -3.13 17.38
N ALA A 208 1.15 -4.37 17.68
CA ALA A 208 2.50 -4.74 18.09
C ALA A 208 3.53 -4.51 16.97
N THR A 209 3.20 -4.87 15.73
CA THR A 209 4.04 -4.62 14.55
C THR A 209 4.23 -3.12 14.32
N ILE A 210 3.15 -2.33 14.39
CA ILE A 210 3.23 -0.88 14.24
C ILE A 210 4.09 -0.25 15.34
N ASP A 211 3.95 -0.71 16.59
CA ASP A 211 4.74 -0.23 17.71
C ASP A 211 6.24 -0.55 17.54
N ARG A 212 6.58 -1.76 17.07
CA ARG A 212 7.96 -2.14 16.72
C ARG A 212 8.51 -1.26 15.59
N LEU A 213 7.77 -1.06 14.51
CA LEU A 213 8.16 -0.17 13.41
C LEU A 213 8.42 1.26 13.90
N ALA A 214 7.54 1.80 14.75
CA ALA A 214 7.68 3.16 15.28
C ALA A 214 8.87 3.33 16.23
N LYS A 215 9.29 2.26 16.92
CA LYS A 215 10.40 2.28 17.89
C LYS A 215 11.73 1.83 17.31
N MET A 216 11.77 1.40 16.06
CA MET A 216 13.01 0.99 15.39
C MET A 216 14.09 2.08 15.47
N LYS A 217 15.33 1.63 15.64
CA LYS A 217 16.51 2.48 15.59
C LYS A 217 17.46 1.96 14.50
N PRO A 218 17.31 2.41 13.26
CA PRO A 218 18.19 2.01 12.19
C PRO A 218 19.61 2.53 12.42
N ALA A 219 20.60 1.80 11.89
CA ALA A 219 21.99 2.24 11.88
C ALA A 219 22.24 3.34 10.82
N ALA A 220 21.40 3.41 9.78
CA ALA A 220 21.45 4.49 8.81
C ALA A 220 21.04 5.82 9.46
N PRO A 221 21.74 6.92 9.22
CA PRO A 221 21.40 8.24 9.76
C PRO A 221 20.23 8.90 9.00
N ASP A 222 19.86 8.35 7.84
CA ASP A 222 18.90 8.90 6.88
C ASP A 222 18.00 7.81 6.29
#